data_ec67441dc1937f18aae250340490eebf
#
_entry.id   ec67441dc1937f18aae250340490eebf
#
_cell.length_a   1.000
_cell.length_b   1.000
_cell.length_c   1.000
_cell.angle_alpha   90.00
_cell.angle_beta   90.00
_cell.angle_gamma   90.00
#
_symmetry.space_group_name_H-M   'P 1'
#
loop_
_entity.id
_entity.type
_entity.pdbx_description
1 polymer ?
#
loop_
_entity_poly.entity_id
_entity_poly.type
_entity_poly.pdbx_seq_one_letter_code
_entity_poly.pdbx_strand_id
1 'polypeptide(L)'
;MLRRAFSLLASLLLLSQLAVGETRFFVSTAGSLLEGEIVSASGDKVTLRKKDDGALLTVPRTTLCREDQAHIDAWITAHPDAAAAPSVTPAPQASTGPKFSLSSTVRSAKSTRGGVDGGFRTIDLAYNIQLQSREVTRELKGAKMTIFTFARPADAGDDRLYLLQKIEFPFDLKAQTKVEQKTPEVRLSYYQGDAYRDGSREHGYLLVVTDAAGTVHHLDSNPEGMQKDAKLIMPLTAPSVIDRSFKVLPNAIFPATIELAR
;
A
#
# COMPACT_ATOMS: atom_id res chain seq x y z
N MET A 1 44.86 -33.96 47.07
CA MET A 1 45.69 -33.11 46.20
C MET A 1 44.79 -32.57 45.07
N LEU A 2 44.52 -31.30 45.18
CA LEU A 2 43.60 -30.55 44.33
C LEU A 2 44.28 -30.13 43.01
N ARG A 3 43.78 -30.47 41.82
CA ARG A 3 44.17 -29.81 40.59
C ARG A 3 42.96 -29.16 39.97
N ARG A 4 42.97 -27.86 40.06
CA ARG A 4 42.00 -26.94 39.43
C ARG A 4 42.24 -26.95 37.92
N ALA A 5 41.22 -27.33 37.16
CA ALA A 5 41.13 -27.09 35.73
C ALA A 5 40.31 -25.79 35.52
N PHE A 6 40.98 -24.71 35.15
CA PHE A 6 40.34 -23.49 34.68
C PHE A 6 39.92 -23.69 33.26
N SER A 7 38.62 -23.82 33.03
CA SER A 7 38.04 -23.80 31.69
C SER A 7 37.78 -22.34 31.32
N LEU A 8 38.59 -21.79 30.43
CA LEU A 8 38.38 -20.50 29.78
C LEU A 8 37.21 -20.64 28.79
N LEU A 9 36.05 -20.14 29.21
CA LEU A 9 34.91 -19.95 28.33
C LEU A 9 35.15 -18.69 27.52
N ALA A 10 35.73 -18.83 26.34
CA ALA A 10 35.85 -17.76 25.37
C ALA A 10 34.45 -17.45 24.82
N SER A 11 33.79 -16.46 25.38
CA SER A 11 32.57 -15.87 24.85
C SER A 11 32.90 -15.17 23.55
N LEU A 12 32.65 -15.84 22.45
CA LEU A 12 32.69 -15.28 21.11
C LEU A 12 31.48 -14.34 20.96
N LEU A 13 31.65 -13.10 21.39
CA LEU A 13 30.76 -11.99 21.03
C LEU A 13 30.89 -11.80 19.52
N LEU A 14 29.99 -12.41 18.76
CA LEU A 14 29.72 -11.98 17.38
C LEU A 14 29.11 -10.58 17.48
N LEU A 15 29.99 -9.57 17.43
CA LEU A 15 29.59 -8.23 17.01
C LEU A 15 29.18 -8.36 15.54
N SER A 16 27.86 -8.51 15.30
CA SER A 16 27.28 -8.15 14.03
C SER A 16 27.53 -6.65 13.83
N GLN A 17 28.63 -6.34 13.17
CA GLN A 17 28.84 -5.00 12.64
C GLN A 17 27.70 -4.78 11.62
N LEU A 18 26.65 -4.07 12.05
CA LEU A 18 25.77 -3.36 11.15
C LEU A 18 26.71 -2.45 10.35
N ALA A 19 27.03 -2.85 9.13
CA ALA A 19 27.73 -1.99 8.20
C ALA A 19 26.81 -0.79 7.97
N VAL A 20 27.07 0.28 8.73
CA VAL A 20 26.44 1.58 8.48
C VAL A 20 27.00 2.00 7.14
N GLY A 21 26.18 1.93 6.10
CA GLY A 21 26.55 2.36 4.77
C GLY A 21 27.01 3.81 4.81
N GLU A 22 28.13 4.12 4.15
CA GLU A 22 28.64 5.47 4.06
C GLU A 22 27.64 6.35 3.28
N THR A 23 27.06 7.34 3.98
CA THR A 23 26.16 8.31 3.35
C THR A 23 26.97 9.28 2.50
N ARG A 24 26.62 9.44 1.22
CA ARG A 24 27.29 10.37 0.31
C ARG A 24 26.30 11.00 -0.67
N PHE A 25 26.77 11.99 -1.42
CA PHE A 25 26.04 12.56 -2.53
C PHE A 25 26.29 11.77 -3.82
N PHE A 26 25.21 11.32 -4.47
CA PHE A 26 25.22 10.73 -5.80
C PHE A 26 24.74 11.76 -6.80
N VAL A 27 25.46 11.88 -7.92
CA VAL A 27 25.17 12.86 -8.97
C VAL A 27 24.69 12.12 -10.21
N SER A 28 23.51 12.49 -10.73
CA SER A 28 23.04 11.95 -11.99
C SER A 28 23.75 12.63 -13.18
N THR A 29 23.81 11.96 -14.33
CA THR A 29 24.28 12.55 -15.58
C THR A 29 23.47 13.78 -16.03
N ALA A 30 22.26 13.97 -15.48
CA ALA A 30 21.42 15.15 -15.68
C ALA A 30 21.68 16.26 -14.65
N GLY A 31 22.66 16.10 -13.73
CA GLY A 31 23.02 17.10 -12.72
C GLY A 31 22.17 17.06 -11.44
N SER A 32 21.27 16.09 -11.28
CA SER A 32 20.50 15.94 -10.03
C SER A 32 21.37 15.34 -8.93
N LEU A 33 21.23 15.87 -7.71
CA LEU A 33 21.92 15.41 -6.49
C LEU A 33 20.97 14.58 -5.61
N LEU A 34 21.48 13.45 -5.08
CA LEU A 34 20.80 12.59 -4.12
C LEU A 34 21.77 12.28 -2.96
N GLU A 35 21.42 12.63 -1.74
CA GLU A 35 22.16 12.20 -0.55
C GLU A 35 21.58 10.86 -0.06
N GLY A 36 22.43 9.85 0.08
CA GLY A 36 22.02 8.51 0.49
C GLY A 36 23.15 7.53 0.68
N GLU A 37 22.81 6.28 0.95
CA GLU A 37 23.74 5.15 1.12
C GLU A 37 23.41 4.00 0.15
N ILE A 38 24.42 3.23 -0.26
CA ILE A 38 24.20 2.04 -1.08
C ILE A 38 23.69 0.91 -0.19
N VAL A 39 22.52 0.34 -0.57
CA VAL A 39 21.90 -0.81 0.11
C VAL A 39 22.18 -2.11 -0.64
N SER A 40 22.12 -2.08 -1.96
CA SER A 40 22.44 -3.22 -2.81
C SER A 40 22.83 -2.75 -4.20
N ALA A 41 23.62 -3.56 -4.89
CA ALA A 41 23.95 -3.32 -6.28
C ALA A 41 23.98 -4.68 -7.02
N SER A 42 23.27 -4.77 -8.14
CA SER A 42 23.19 -6.00 -8.93
C SER A 42 23.14 -5.66 -10.41
N GLY A 43 24.08 -6.21 -11.17
CA GLY A 43 24.21 -5.97 -12.60
C GLY A 43 24.35 -4.49 -12.94
N ASP A 44 23.42 -3.96 -13.72
CA ASP A 44 23.37 -2.57 -14.16
C ASP A 44 22.62 -1.61 -13.22
N LYS A 45 22.12 -2.10 -12.07
CA LYS A 45 21.29 -1.35 -11.14
C LYS A 45 21.95 -1.20 -9.77
N VAL A 46 21.68 -0.08 -9.12
CA VAL A 46 22.03 0.18 -7.71
C VAL A 46 20.82 0.65 -6.96
N THR A 47 20.63 0.15 -5.73
CA THR A 47 19.58 0.59 -4.81
C THR A 47 20.22 1.47 -3.74
N LEU A 48 19.78 2.70 -3.66
CA LEU A 48 20.20 3.71 -2.71
C LEU A 48 19.10 3.95 -1.68
N ARG A 49 19.48 4.11 -0.41
CA ARG A 49 18.56 4.61 0.63
C ARG A 49 18.78 6.11 0.77
N LYS A 50 17.75 6.89 0.53
CA LYS A 50 17.79 8.34 0.71
C LYS A 50 17.93 8.70 2.18
N LYS A 51 18.72 9.72 2.46
CA LYS A 51 18.94 10.20 3.83
C LYS A 51 17.75 11.00 4.38
N ASP A 52 17.04 11.73 3.52
CA ASP A 52 15.97 12.64 3.89
C ASP A 52 14.69 11.92 4.40
N ASP A 53 14.28 10.85 3.73
CA ASP A 53 13.03 10.14 4.01
C ASP A 53 13.22 8.62 4.21
N GLY A 54 14.45 8.11 4.11
CA GLY A 54 14.76 6.68 4.21
C GLY A 54 14.25 5.83 3.04
N ALA A 55 13.67 6.44 2.02
CA ALA A 55 13.11 5.73 0.87
C ALA A 55 14.20 5.02 0.06
N LEU A 56 13.89 3.81 -0.42
CA LEU A 56 14.76 3.07 -1.32
C LEU A 56 14.52 3.53 -2.77
N LEU A 57 15.58 3.89 -3.45
CA LEU A 57 15.58 4.28 -4.85
C LEU A 57 16.49 3.37 -5.65
N THR A 58 15.93 2.62 -6.61
CA THR A 58 16.72 1.80 -7.53
C THR A 58 16.89 2.54 -8.86
N VAL A 59 18.14 2.78 -9.25
CA VAL A 59 18.49 3.49 -10.48
C VAL A 59 19.44 2.67 -11.34
N PRO A 60 19.40 2.79 -12.68
CA PRO A 60 20.43 2.27 -13.55
C PRO A 60 21.77 2.98 -13.23
N ARG A 61 22.85 2.22 -13.11
CA ARG A 61 24.19 2.77 -12.84
C ARG A 61 24.63 3.79 -13.91
N THR A 62 24.22 3.56 -15.16
CA THR A 62 24.52 4.44 -16.28
C THR A 62 23.91 5.85 -16.18
N THR A 63 22.91 6.05 -15.30
CA THR A 63 22.32 7.36 -15.04
C THR A 63 23.09 8.18 -14.01
N LEU A 64 24.11 7.61 -13.37
CA LEU A 64 24.97 8.29 -12.41
C LEU A 64 26.28 8.77 -13.08
N CYS A 65 26.91 9.78 -12.50
CA CYS A 65 28.19 10.25 -12.98
C CYS A 65 29.29 9.17 -12.86
N ARG A 66 30.38 9.34 -13.59
CA ARG A 66 31.44 8.34 -13.69
C ARG A 66 32.12 8.05 -12.35
N GLU A 67 32.26 9.06 -11.51
CA GLU A 67 32.84 8.94 -10.17
C GLU A 67 31.96 8.08 -9.26
N ASP A 68 30.64 8.23 -9.34
CA ASP A 68 29.69 7.44 -8.57
C ASP A 68 29.60 6.00 -9.08
N GLN A 69 29.71 5.78 -10.38
CA GLN A 69 29.81 4.43 -10.93
C GLN A 69 31.08 3.70 -10.41
N ALA A 70 32.23 4.38 -10.38
CA ALA A 70 33.46 3.82 -9.84
C ALA A 70 33.35 3.51 -8.33
N HIS A 71 32.66 4.37 -7.57
CA HIS A 71 32.39 4.12 -6.17
C HIS A 71 31.49 2.89 -5.95
N ILE A 72 30.46 2.72 -6.78
CA ILE A 72 29.59 1.55 -6.73
C ILE A 72 30.38 0.28 -7.03
N ASP A 73 31.32 0.30 -7.99
CA ASP A 73 32.18 -0.85 -8.30
C ASP A 73 33.08 -1.22 -7.11
N ALA A 74 33.67 -0.23 -6.45
CA ALA A 74 34.43 -0.42 -5.22
C ALA A 74 33.57 -1.00 -4.09
N TRP A 75 32.35 -0.50 -3.94
CA TRP A 75 31.39 -0.99 -2.94
C TRP A 75 30.99 -2.45 -3.21
N ILE A 76 30.70 -2.84 -4.46
CA ILE A 76 30.40 -4.23 -4.86
C ILE A 76 31.56 -5.15 -4.49
N THR A 77 32.79 -4.72 -4.74
CA THR A 77 34.01 -5.49 -4.42
C THR A 77 34.17 -5.69 -2.91
N ALA A 78 33.80 -4.68 -2.11
CA ALA A 78 33.86 -4.73 -0.65
C ALA A 78 32.71 -5.52 0.00
N HIS A 79 31.57 -5.68 -0.71
CA HIS A 79 30.37 -6.30 -0.19
C HIS A 79 29.81 -7.37 -1.14
N PRO A 80 30.52 -8.48 -1.37
CA PRO A 80 30.12 -9.50 -2.35
C PRO A 80 28.76 -10.14 -2.03
N ASP A 81 28.44 -10.30 -0.74
CA ASP A 81 27.17 -10.89 -0.30
C ASP A 81 25.98 -9.96 -0.53
N ALA A 82 26.18 -8.64 -0.41
CA ALA A 82 25.15 -7.64 -0.69
C ALA A 82 24.96 -7.41 -2.20
N ALA A 83 25.98 -7.70 -3.01
CA ALA A 83 25.88 -7.68 -4.46
C ALA A 83 25.08 -8.87 -5.02
N ALA A 84 25.06 -9.99 -4.29
CA ALA A 84 24.33 -11.21 -4.64
C ALA A 84 22.92 -11.27 -4.03
N ALA A 85 22.53 -10.31 -3.20
CA ALA A 85 21.22 -10.28 -2.58
C ALA A 85 20.12 -10.24 -3.65
N PRO A 86 19.06 -11.08 -3.54
CA PRO A 86 17.95 -11.03 -4.48
C PRO A 86 17.38 -9.62 -4.49
N SER A 87 17.19 -9.08 -5.68
CA SER A 87 16.56 -7.77 -5.87
C SER A 87 15.33 -7.68 -4.98
N VAL A 88 15.40 -6.88 -3.92
CA VAL A 88 14.21 -6.55 -3.14
C VAL A 88 13.25 -5.96 -4.16
N THR A 89 12.10 -6.58 -4.33
CA THR A 89 11.05 -6.06 -5.22
C THR A 89 10.89 -4.58 -4.89
N PRO A 90 11.14 -3.66 -5.83
CA PRO A 90 11.12 -2.24 -5.52
C PRO A 90 9.78 -1.90 -4.91
N ALA A 91 9.77 -1.25 -3.75
CA ALA A 91 8.59 -0.51 -3.34
C ALA A 91 8.19 0.39 -4.53
N PRO A 92 6.90 0.56 -4.82
CA PRO A 92 6.43 1.25 -6.00
C PRO A 92 7.16 2.59 -6.15
N GLN A 93 8.04 2.68 -7.14
CA GLN A 93 8.73 3.92 -7.45
C GLN A 93 7.65 4.93 -7.86
N ALA A 94 7.62 6.06 -7.18
CA ALA A 94 6.87 7.20 -7.71
C ALA A 94 7.44 7.50 -9.09
N SER A 95 6.74 7.08 -10.16
CA SER A 95 7.20 7.33 -11.51
C SER A 95 7.27 8.84 -11.72
N THR A 96 8.42 9.32 -12.17
CA THR A 96 8.65 10.72 -12.54
C THR A 96 7.96 11.09 -13.86
N GLY A 97 7.21 10.15 -14.45
CA GLY A 97 6.39 10.40 -15.64
C GLY A 97 5.16 11.25 -15.29
N PRO A 98 4.66 12.05 -16.23
CA PRO A 98 3.44 12.81 -16.00
C PRO A 98 2.30 11.85 -15.67
N LYS A 99 1.62 12.11 -14.53
CA LYS A 99 0.46 11.35 -14.12
C LYS A 99 -0.57 11.25 -15.24
N PHE A 100 -1.23 10.11 -15.36
CA PHE A 100 -2.37 9.98 -16.25
C PHE A 100 -3.53 10.86 -15.76
N SER A 101 -4.16 11.56 -16.68
CA SER A 101 -5.37 12.34 -16.40
C SER A 101 -6.57 11.41 -16.42
N LEU A 102 -7.04 11.04 -15.22
CA LEU A 102 -8.15 10.12 -15.00
C LEU A 102 -9.26 10.82 -14.21
N SER A 103 -10.48 10.39 -14.42
CA SER A 103 -11.60 10.73 -13.54
C SER A 103 -12.39 9.47 -13.20
N SER A 104 -12.85 9.38 -11.96
CA SER A 104 -13.69 8.28 -11.49
C SER A 104 -15.08 8.77 -11.12
N THR A 105 -16.02 7.85 -11.16
CA THR A 105 -17.34 7.98 -10.55
C THR A 105 -17.62 6.67 -9.84
N VAL A 106 -17.73 6.71 -8.52
CA VAL A 106 -18.07 5.56 -7.70
C VAL A 106 -19.45 5.78 -7.09
N ARG A 107 -20.38 4.88 -7.37
CA ARG A 107 -21.74 4.95 -6.85
C ARG A 107 -22.06 3.71 -6.04
N SER A 108 -22.51 3.89 -4.80
CA SER A 108 -23.03 2.77 -4.02
C SER A 108 -24.40 2.36 -4.55
N ALA A 109 -24.54 1.08 -4.86
CA ALA A 109 -25.83 0.44 -5.10
C ALA A 109 -26.27 -0.20 -3.78
N LYS A 110 -27.41 0.23 -3.25
CA LYS A 110 -27.93 -0.22 -1.96
C LYS A 110 -29.35 -0.75 -2.12
N SER A 111 -29.59 -1.92 -1.54
CA SER A 111 -30.93 -2.45 -1.30
C SER A 111 -31.14 -2.57 0.20
N THR A 112 -32.12 -1.91 0.75
CA THR A 112 -32.42 -1.93 2.19
C THR A 112 -33.63 -2.78 2.45
N ARG A 113 -33.53 -3.70 3.41
CA ARG A 113 -34.64 -4.53 3.90
C ARG A 113 -34.77 -4.33 5.40
N GLY A 114 -36.01 -4.38 5.92
CA GLY A 114 -36.29 -4.35 7.37
C GLY A 114 -37.21 -3.25 7.82
N GLY A 115 -37.60 -3.34 9.08
CA GLY A 115 -38.79 -2.76 9.67
C GLY A 115 -38.97 -1.24 9.61
N VAL A 116 -40.23 -0.86 9.54
CA VAL A 116 -40.73 0.52 9.54
C VAL A 116 -40.64 1.12 10.95
N ASP A 117 -40.57 0.29 11.99
CA ASP A 117 -40.76 0.70 13.39
C ASP A 117 -39.44 0.67 14.22
N GLY A 118 -38.38 1.30 13.72
CA GLY A 118 -37.14 1.48 14.52
C GLY A 118 -36.42 0.19 14.86
N GLY A 119 -36.48 -0.81 13.98
CA GLY A 119 -35.94 -2.11 14.25
C GLY A 119 -34.64 -2.45 13.52
N PHE A 120 -34.46 -3.74 13.31
CA PHE A 120 -33.32 -4.31 12.60
C PHE A 120 -33.38 -4.00 11.10
N ARG A 121 -32.29 -3.51 10.55
CA ARG A 121 -32.15 -3.20 9.12
C ARG A 121 -31.00 -3.96 8.51
N THR A 122 -31.18 -4.40 7.29
CA THR A 122 -30.16 -5.05 6.46
C THR A 122 -29.95 -4.25 5.19
N ILE A 123 -28.71 -3.99 4.84
CA ILE A 123 -28.33 -3.31 3.60
C ILE A 123 -27.46 -4.26 2.79
N ASP A 124 -27.92 -4.60 1.58
CA ASP A 124 -27.06 -5.21 0.57
C ASP A 124 -26.37 -4.07 -0.19
N LEU A 125 -25.03 -4.03 -0.14
CA LEU A 125 -24.18 -2.94 -0.62
C LEU A 125 -23.23 -3.45 -1.70
N ALA A 126 -23.20 -2.79 -2.84
CA ALA A 126 -22.16 -2.94 -3.85
C ALA A 126 -21.74 -1.56 -4.38
N TYR A 127 -20.58 -1.48 -5.01
CA TYR A 127 -20.10 -0.25 -5.66
C TYR A 127 -20.01 -0.47 -7.17
N ASN A 128 -20.63 0.44 -7.93
CA ASN A 128 -20.44 0.57 -9.36
C ASN A 128 -19.35 1.63 -9.60
N ILE A 129 -18.29 1.24 -10.28
CA ILE A 129 -17.12 2.06 -10.51
C ILE A 129 -17.02 2.34 -11.99
N GLN A 130 -16.94 3.61 -12.37
CA GLN A 130 -16.63 4.05 -13.73
C GLN A 130 -15.32 4.84 -13.68
N LEU A 131 -14.34 4.42 -14.44
CA LEU A 131 -13.07 5.14 -14.62
C LEU A 131 -12.97 5.60 -16.07
N GLN A 132 -12.68 6.87 -16.28
CA GLN A 132 -12.58 7.48 -17.60
C GLN A 132 -11.19 8.09 -17.80
N SER A 133 -10.57 7.83 -18.96
CA SER A 133 -9.38 8.52 -19.43
C SER A 133 -9.74 9.89 -20.00
N ARG A 134 -9.06 10.91 -19.52
CA ARG A 134 -9.07 12.26 -20.11
C ARG A 134 -7.85 12.51 -21.01
N GLU A 135 -7.02 11.50 -21.20
CA GLU A 135 -5.88 11.56 -22.11
C GLU A 135 -6.35 11.63 -23.56
N VAL A 136 -5.62 12.38 -24.38
CA VAL A 136 -5.95 12.53 -25.81
C VAL A 136 -5.28 11.45 -26.65
N THR A 137 -4.04 11.06 -26.27
CA THR A 137 -3.19 10.19 -27.10
C THR A 137 -2.58 9.01 -26.32
N ARG A 138 -2.45 9.11 -24.99
CA ARG A 138 -1.78 8.10 -24.18
C ARG A 138 -2.75 6.99 -23.78
N GLU A 139 -2.26 5.75 -23.77
CA GLU A 139 -2.95 4.59 -23.26
C GLU A 139 -2.33 4.17 -21.92
N LEU A 140 -3.15 3.72 -20.98
CA LEU A 140 -2.73 3.12 -19.72
C LEU A 140 -2.87 1.60 -19.85
N LYS A 141 -1.73 0.89 -20.01
CA LYS A 141 -1.70 -0.57 -20.21
C LYS A 141 -1.25 -1.31 -18.96
N GLY A 142 -1.79 -2.53 -18.77
CA GLY A 142 -1.46 -3.38 -17.63
C GLY A 142 -1.75 -2.72 -16.29
N ALA A 143 -2.70 -1.80 -16.27
CA ALA A 143 -3.09 -1.07 -15.08
C ALA A 143 -3.97 -1.93 -14.17
N LYS A 144 -4.05 -1.51 -12.92
CA LYS A 144 -4.87 -2.12 -11.91
C LYS A 144 -5.68 -1.07 -11.15
N MET A 145 -6.96 -1.31 -11.04
CA MET A 145 -7.87 -0.57 -10.20
C MET A 145 -8.15 -1.38 -8.95
N THR A 146 -7.81 -0.86 -7.78
CA THR A 146 -8.05 -1.50 -6.49
C THR A 146 -9.06 -0.68 -5.71
N ILE A 147 -10.15 -1.31 -5.30
CA ILE A 147 -11.12 -0.71 -4.39
C ILE A 147 -11.07 -1.38 -3.02
N PHE A 148 -10.99 -0.55 -2.00
CA PHE A 148 -11.13 -0.91 -0.60
C PHE A 148 -12.48 -0.42 -0.12
N THR A 149 -13.30 -1.29 0.46
CA THR A 149 -14.62 -0.92 0.98
C THR A 149 -14.65 -1.08 2.49
N PHE A 150 -15.32 -0.15 3.17
CA PHE A 150 -15.29 -0.08 4.63
C PHE A 150 -16.68 0.01 5.23
N ALA A 151 -16.81 -0.61 6.40
CA ALA A 151 -17.92 -0.38 7.31
C ALA A 151 -17.41 0.15 8.66
N ARG A 152 -18.33 0.63 9.47
CA ARG A 152 -18.09 1.07 10.85
C ARG A 152 -19.18 0.51 11.76
N PRO A 153 -18.93 0.39 13.06
CA PRO A 153 -19.97 0.11 14.03
C PRO A 153 -21.14 1.10 13.93
N ALA A 154 -22.34 0.62 14.19
CA ALA A 154 -23.52 1.48 14.29
C ALA A 154 -23.47 2.37 15.56
N ASP A 155 -22.79 1.88 16.60
CA ASP A 155 -22.50 2.65 17.82
C ASP A 155 -21.49 3.77 17.51
N ALA A 156 -21.84 5.00 17.88
CA ALA A 156 -21.02 6.18 17.65
C ALA A 156 -19.77 6.23 18.58
N GLY A 157 -19.77 5.50 19.69
CA GLY A 157 -18.65 5.43 20.63
C GLY A 157 -17.56 4.45 20.22
N ASP A 158 -17.82 3.60 19.23
CA ASP A 158 -16.86 2.63 18.74
C ASP A 158 -16.08 3.19 17.52
N ASP A 159 -14.79 3.36 17.72
CA ASP A 159 -13.88 3.99 16.76
C ASP A 159 -13.26 3.01 15.75
N ARG A 160 -13.64 1.74 15.81
CA ARG A 160 -13.15 0.71 14.88
C ARG A 160 -13.70 0.93 13.47
N LEU A 161 -12.94 0.46 12.50
CA LEU A 161 -13.37 0.31 11.11
C LEU A 161 -13.24 -1.15 10.71
N TYR A 162 -14.08 -1.57 9.79
CA TYR A 162 -14.05 -2.89 9.21
C TYR A 162 -13.69 -2.76 7.74
N LEU A 163 -12.51 -3.23 7.35
CA LEU A 163 -12.15 -3.40 5.95
C LEU A 163 -12.91 -4.63 5.43
N LEU A 164 -13.90 -4.41 4.60
CA LEU A 164 -14.80 -5.44 4.08
C LEU A 164 -14.17 -6.21 2.93
N GLN A 165 -13.70 -5.46 1.93
CA GLN A 165 -13.20 -5.99 0.68
C GLN A 165 -11.97 -5.20 0.23
N LYS A 166 -11.04 -5.91 -0.40
CA LYS A 166 -9.97 -5.39 -1.24
C LYS A 166 -10.06 -6.11 -2.57
N ILE A 167 -10.52 -5.42 -3.60
CA ILE A 167 -10.79 -6.04 -4.90
C ILE A 167 -9.93 -5.37 -5.95
N GLU A 168 -9.26 -6.17 -6.74
CA GLU A 168 -8.37 -5.74 -7.78
C GLU A 168 -8.95 -6.10 -9.15
N PHE A 169 -9.06 -5.10 -10.02
CA PHE A 169 -9.50 -5.25 -11.40
C PHE A 169 -8.36 -4.88 -12.33
N PRO A 170 -7.72 -5.84 -13.02
CA PRO A 170 -6.76 -5.53 -14.06
C PRO A 170 -7.49 -4.96 -15.28
N PHE A 171 -6.91 -3.95 -15.93
CA PHE A 171 -7.50 -3.34 -17.10
C PHE A 171 -6.47 -2.62 -17.98
N ASP A 172 -6.86 -2.42 -19.24
CA ASP A 172 -6.23 -1.48 -20.15
C ASP A 172 -7.21 -0.33 -20.47
N LEU A 173 -6.73 0.90 -20.49
CA LEU A 173 -7.56 2.07 -20.76
C LEU A 173 -6.98 2.89 -21.90
N LYS A 174 -7.70 2.91 -23.02
CA LYS A 174 -7.34 3.74 -24.18
C LYS A 174 -7.67 5.21 -23.92
N ALA A 175 -7.04 6.07 -24.71
CA ALA A 175 -7.35 7.50 -24.69
C ALA A 175 -8.85 7.75 -24.92
N GLN A 176 -9.42 8.67 -24.13
CA GLN A 176 -10.83 9.09 -24.20
C GLN A 176 -11.88 7.97 -24.04
N THR A 177 -11.48 6.80 -23.50
CA THR A 177 -12.41 5.70 -23.22
C THR A 177 -12.72 5.57 -21.74
N LYS A 178 -13.66 4.71 -21.41
CA LYS A 178 -14.04 4.38 -20.03
C LYS A 178 -14.01 2.87 -19.81
N VAL A 179 -13.83 2.49 -18.55
CA VAL A 179 -13.99 1.12 -18.04
C VAL A 179 -14.98 1.16 -16.87
N GLU A 180 -15.83 0.14 -16.79
CA GLU A 180 -16.82 0.00 -15.74
C GLU A 180 -16.63 -1.32 -15.02
N GLN A 181 -16.72 -1.29 -13.68
CA GLN A 181 -16.60 -2.46 -12.81
C GLN A 181 -17.63 -2.41 -11.69
N LYS A 182 -18.03 -3.56 -11.17
CA LYS A 182 -18.91 -3.68 -10.02
C LYS A 182 -18.27 -4.59 -8.98
N THR A 183 -18.34 -4.18 -7.69
CA THR A 183 -17.90 -5.05 -6.59
C THR A 183 -18.94 -6.14 -6.31
N PRO A 184 -18.51 -7.29 -5.75
CA PRO A 184 -19.44 -8.22 -5.11
C PRO A 184 -20.26 -7.52 -4.02
N GLU A 185 -21.45 -8.04 -3.77
CA GLU A 185 -22.33 -7.49 -2.73
C GLU A 185 -21.83 -7.88 -1.33
N VAL A 186 -21.95 -6.94 -0.40
CA VAL A 186 -21.72 -7.16 1.03
C VAL A 186 -23.04 -6.87 1.76
N ARG A 187 -23.42 -7.73 2.67
CA ARG A 187 -24.59 -7.49 3.52
C ARG A 187 -24.15 -6.95 4.87
N LEU A 188 -24.71 -5.81 5.23
CA LEU A 188 -24.51 -5.15 6.51
C LEU A 188 -25.84 -5.16 7.28
N SER A 189 -25.80 -5.59 8.53
CA SER A 189 -26.96 -5.60 9.40
C SER A 189 -26.75 -4.70 10.59
N TYR A 190 -27.74 -3.89 10.93
CA TYR A 190 -27.67 -3.01 12.10
C TYR A 190 -29.05 -2.77 12.70
N TYR A 191 -29.06 -2.50 13.99
CA TYR A 191 -30.22 -2.05 14.74
C TYR A 191 -30.08 -0.56 15.08
N GLN A 192 -31.14 0.19 14.91
CA GLN A 192 -31.22 1.60 15.27
C GLN A 192 -32.52 1.86 16.04
N GLY A 193 -32.42 1.80 17.36
CA GLY A 193 -33.46 2.28 18.27
C GLY A 193 -33.04 3.60 18.91
N ASP A 194 -33.94 4.20 19.70
CA ASP A 194 -33.68 5.49 20.37
C ASP A 194 -32.60 5.40 21.43
N ALA A 195 -32.56 4.30 22.16
CA ALA A 195 -31.63 4.07 23.30
C ALA A 195 -30.44 3.17 22.96
N TYR A 196 -30.45 2.45 21.86
CA TYR A 196 -29.45 1.44 21.53
C TYR A 196 -29.19 1.35 20.03
N ARG A 197 -27.91 1.22 19.68
CA ARG A 197 -27.44 1.03 18.29
C ARG A 197 -26.45 -0.12 18.29
N ASP A 198 -26.64 -1.07 17.40
CA ASP A 198 -25.76 -2.23 17.24
C ASP A 198 -25.60 -2.59 15.77
N GLY A 199 -24.56 -3.38 15.47
CA GLY A 199 -24.28 -3.86 14.13
C GLY A 199 -23.33 -2.96 13.35
N SER A 200 -23.41 -3.04 12.03
CA SER A 200 -22.44 -2.43 11.12
C SER A 200 -23.10 -1.63 10.01
N ARG A 201 -22.54 -0.45 9.74
CA ARG A 201 -23.00 0.46 8.69
C ARG A 201 -21.91 0.73 7.68
N GLU A 202 -22.28 1.07 6.49
CA GLU A 202 -21.34 1.57 5.49
C GLU A 202 -20.55 2.77 6.04
N HIS A 203 -19.23 2.74 5.82
CA HIS A 203 -18.36 3.88 6.06
C HIS A 203 -17.90 4.54 4.76
N GLY A 204 -17.65 3.74 3.72
CA GLY A 204 -17.26 4.26 2.42
C GLY A 204 -16.25 3.39 1.68
N TYR A 205 -15.44 4.05 0.84
CA TYR A 205 -14.46 3.38 -0.01
C TYR A 205 -13.20 4.22 -0.22
N LEU A 206 -12.11 3.54 -0.62
CA LEU A 206 -10.93 4.12 -1.25
C LEU A 206 -10.71 3.40 -2.59
N LEU A 207 -10.61 4.16 -3.67
CA LEU A 207 -10.25 3.69 -5.01
C LEU A 207 -8.83 4.14 -5.34
N VAL A 208 -8.01 3.19 -5.79
CA VAL A 208 -6.62 3.43 -6.18
C VAL A 208 -6.41 2.88 -7.58
N VAL A 209 -5.86 3.69 -8.48
CA VAL A 209 -5.47 3.26 -9.83
C VAL A 209 -3.96 3.31 -9.95
N THR A 210 -3.36 2.18 -10.29
CA THR A 210 -1.92 2.04 -10.50
C THR A 210 -1.62 1.55 -11.91
N ASP A 211 -0.45 1.89 -12.42
CA ASP A 211 0.10 1.26 -13.64
C ASP A 211 0.73 -0.11 -13.33
N ALA A 212 1.29 -0.76 -14.35
CA ALA A 212 1.99 -2.03 -14.22
C ALA A 212 3.24 -1.95 -13.32
N ALA A 213 3.83 -0.76 -13.15
CA ALA A 213 4.96 -0.51 -12.26
C ALA A 213 4.52 -0.24 -10.80
N GLY A 214 3.21 -0.17 -10.54
CA GLY A 214 2.65 0.15 -9.22
C GLY A 214 2.56 1.64 -8.91
N THR A 215 2.80 2.51 -9.90
CA THR A 215 2.67 3.96 -9.71
C THR A 215 1.22 4.36 -9.58
N VAL A 216 0.90 5.14 -8.57
CA VAL A 216 -0.45 5.66 -8.35
C VAL A 216 -0.73 6.83 -9.29
N HIS A 217 -1.70 6.67 -10.17
CA HIS A 217 -2.17 7.69 -11.11
C HIS A 217 -3.44 8.39 -10.67
N HIS A 218 -4.30 7.70 -9.91
CA HIS A 218 -5.58 8.26 -9.45
C HIS A 218 -5.96 7.72 -8.08
N LEU A 219 -6.52 8.59 -7.25
CA LEU A 219 -7.11 8.28 -5.95
C LEU A 219 -8.49 8.93 -5.89
N ASP A 220 -9.46 8.18 -5.40
CA ASP A 220 -10.80 8.66 -5.10
C ASP A 220 -11.31 7.99 -3.83
N SER A 221 -12.03 8.70 -2.99
CA SER A 221 -12.56 8.13 -1.75
C SER A 221 -13.81 8.84 -1.26
N ASN A 222 -14.61 8.11 -0.54
CA ASN A 222 -15.67 8.67 0.29
C ASN A 222 -15.61 7.96 1.66
N PRO A 223 -15.35 8.70 2.76
CA PRO A 223 -15.09 10.14 2.84
C PRO A 223 -13.74 10.54 2.20
N GLU A 224 -13.67 11.77 1.71
CA GLU A 224 -12.52 12.30 0.96
C GLU A 224 -11.20 12.23 1.75
N GLY A 225 -11.27 12.32 3.06
CA GLY A 225 -10.10 12.26 3.95
C GLY A 225 -9.25 11.00 3.80
N MET A 226 -9.85 9.86 3.40
CA MET A 226 -9.15 8.58 3.27
C MET A 226 -8.05 8.57 2.20
N GLN A 227 -8.09 9.48 1.23
CA GLN A 227 -7.03 9.59 0.21
C GLN A 227 -5.66 9.91 0.83
N LYS A 228 -5.64 10.67 1.92
CA LYS A 228 -4.41 11.05 2.64
C LYS A 228 -3.73 9.83 3.25
N ASP A 229 -4.53 8.84 3.63
CA ASP A 229 -4.11 7.62 4.30
C ASP A 229 -3.94 6.44 3.34
N ALA A 230 -4.02 6.68 2.03
CA ALA A 230 -3.93 5.63 1.01
C ALA A 230 -2.69 4.74 1.19
N LYS A 231 -1.53 5.31 1.56
CA LYS A 231 -0.29 4.54 1.81
C LYS A 231 -0.42 3.55 2.98
N LEU A 232 -1.23 3.87 3.99
CA LEU A 232 -1.51 3.00 5.15
C LEU A 232 -2.55 1.94 4.79
N ILE A 233 -3.49 2.27 3.90
CA ILE A 233 -4.60 1.40 3.51
C ILE A 233 -4.18 0.35 2.46
N MET A 234 -3.37 0.73 1.48
CA MET A 234 -2.98 -0.13 0.35
C MET A 234 -2.38 -1.49 0.76
N PRO A 235 -1.52 -1.60 1.80
CA PRO A 235 -0.96 -2.87 2.23
C PRO A 235 -1.93 -3.75 3.02
N LEU A 236 -3.10 -3.24 3.42
CA LEU A 236 -4.06 -4.00 4.23
C LEU A 236 -4.63 -5.19 3.45
N THR A 237 -5.00 -6.23 4.19
CA THR A 237 -5.71 -7.42 3.68
C THR A 237 -7.13 -7.44 4.21
N ALA A 238 -8.09 -7.76 3.34
CA ALA A 238 -9.50 -7.92 3.71
C ALA A 238 -9.84 -9.42 3.88
N PRO A 239 -10.76 -9.78 4.79
CA PRO A 239 -11.39 -8.89 5.75
C PRO A 239 -10.49 -8.61 6.97
N SER A 240 -10.59 -7.43 7.57
CA SER A 240 -9.86 -7.09 8.80
C SER A 240 -10.57 -6.03 9.63
N VAL A 241 -10.28 -6.03 10.94
CA VAL A 241 -10.69 -4.97 11.87
C VAL A 241 -9.49 -4.04 12.07
N ILE A 242 -9.70 -2.75 11.91
CA ILE A 242 -8.67 -1.72 11.98
C ILE A 242 -9.10 -0.58 12.90
N ASP A 243 -8.14 0.15 13.43
CA ASP A 243 -8.41 1.41 14.14
C ASP A 243 -8.51 2.62 13.19
N ARG A 244 -8.76 3.80 13.73
CA ARG A 244 -8.81 5.05 12.95
C ARG A 244 -7.47 5.44 12.31
N SER A 245 -6.36 4.87 12.75
CA SER A 245 -5.03 5.06 12.18
C SER A 245 -4.71 4.02 11.11
N PHE A 246 -5.69 3.22 10.69
CA PHE A 246 -5.58 2.12 9.74
C PHE A 246 -4.61 1.01 10.19
N LYS A 247 -4.42 0.82 11.49
CA LYS A 247 -3.68 -0.31 12.05
C LYS A 247 -4.60 -1.50 12.28
N VAL A 248 -4.17 -2.68 11.85
CA VAL A 248 -4.91 -3.93 12.08
C VAL A 248 -4.94 -4.23 13.57
N LEU A 249 -6.13 -4.58 14.09
CA LEU A 249 -6.37 -5.04 15.44
C LEU A 249 -6.40 -6.58 15.47
N PRO A 250 -5.29 -7.25 15.74
CA PRO A 250 -5.14 -8.69 15.49
C PRO A 250 -6.06 -9.58 16.32
N ASN A 251 -6.49 -9.09 17.51
CA ASN A 251 -7.37 -9.83 18.41
C ASN A 251 -8.85 -9.40 18.32
N ALA A 252 -9.18 -8.49 17.39
CA ALA A 252 -10.55 -8.04 17.23
C ALA A 252 -11.34 -9.05 16.38
N ILE A 253 -12.53 -9.38 16.84
CA ILE A 253 -13.44 -10.29 16.13
C ILE A 253 -14.15 -9.51 15.03
N PHE A 254 -14.13 -10.04 13.81
CA PHE A 254 -14.89 -9.48 12.69
C PHE A 254 -16.39 -9.71 12.95
N PRO A 255 -17.25 -8.69 12.82
CA PRO A 255 -18.65 -8.78 13.23
C PRO A 255 -19.45 -9.80 12.43
N ALA A 256 -20.25 -10.62 13.11
CA ALA A 256 -21.22 -11.54 12.48
C ALA A 256 -22.36 -10.81 11.73
N THR A 257 -22.53 -9.51 11.98
CA THR A 257 -23.50 -8.64 11.29
C THR A 257 -23.06 -8.24 9.89
N ILE A 258 -21.89 -8.70 9.44
CA ILE A 258 -21.33 -8.48 8.11
C ILE A 258 -21.22 -9.82 7.40
N GLU A 259 -21.92 -9.96 6.28
CA GLU A 259 -21.84 -11.13 5.40
C GLU A 259 -21.14 -10.71 4.10
N LEU A 260 -19.96 -11.28 3.85
CA LEU A 260 -19.21 -11.08 2.61
C LEU A 260 -19.70 -12.08 1.57
N ALA A 261 -19.82 -11.65 0.29
CA ALA A 261 -20.07 -12.57 -0.81
C ALA A 261 -18.94 -13.61 -0.87
N ARG A 262 -19.31 -14.87 -0.98
CA ARG A 262 -18.39 -16.00 -1.16
C ARG A 262 -17.97 -16.16 -2.60
#